data_bef24d821a9f91811485aae9e1cf14ee
#
_entry.id   bef24d821a9f91811485aae9e1cf14ee
#
_cell.length_a   1.000
_cell.length_b   1.000
_cell.length_c   1.000
_cell.angle_alpha   90.00
_cell.angle_beta   90.00
_cell.angle_gamma   90.00
#
_symmetry.space_group_name_H-M   'P 1'
#
loop_
_entity.id
_entity.type
_entity.pdbx_description
1 polymer ?
#
loop_
_entity_poly.entity_id
_entity_poly.type
_entity_poly.pdbx_seq_one_letter_code
_entity_poly.pdbx_strand_id
1 'polypeptide(L)'
;MKEIIFTLLGTGAADHLWERIGEADVRGSAGTLINRNILFDYGITGKENLSRAGIAPDELDAIIFTHSHPDHFNPVALKELLVQRKNPLPLAIYGSNELIGIMQDGINCQLHPLKPGDKFTISGMDFTALQANHLLYDPQEFAFHYLIETADGNVLYALDGAGFTKPEWLLIKDKALKLIIIDATMAESGNWRIFEHNDLEMIDHICKTLRKRGMIDDSSKVVLSHLARTLWPPTQEEAEKLAGVYGFTVGYDGLKIRL
;
A
#
# COMPACT_ATOMS: atom_id res chain seq x y z
N MET A 1 -22.30 10.52 -6.96
CA MET A 1 -21.28 10.25 -5.93
C MET A 1 -19.95 10.79 -6.47
N LYS A 2 -19.01 11.23 -5.63
CA LYS A 2 -17.67 11.61 -6.10
C LYS A 2 -16.93 10.31 -6.46
N GLU A 3 -16.30 10.27 -7.62
CA GLU A 3 -15.43 9.20 -8.07
C GLU A 3 -14.31 8.94 -7.05
N ILE A 4 -14.02 7.67 -6.76
CA ILE A 4 -12.93 7.29 -5.86
C ILE A 4 -11.65 7.17 -6.67
N ILE A 5 -10.61 7.90 -6.24
CA ILE A 5 -9.33 7.96 -6.92
C ILE A 5 -8.23 7.46 -5.99
N PHE A 6 -7.51 6.42 -6.42
CA PHE A 6 -6.27 5.96 -5.81
C PHE A 6 -5.11 6.60 -6.55
N THR A 7 -4.20 7.26 -5.83
CA THR A 7 -2.97 7.84 -6.39
C THR A 7 -1.78 7.14 -5.74
N LEU A 8 -0.97 6.44 -6.53
CA LEU A 8 0.28 5.87 -6.04
C LEU A 8 1.28 7.01 -5.86
N LEU A 9 1.62 7.36 -4.63
CA LEU A 9 2.56 8.44 -4.33
C LEU A 9 4.00 7.99 -4.46
N GLY A 10 4.27 6.74 -4.10
CA GLY A 10 5.52 6.04 -4.27
C GLY A 10 5.25 4.57 -4.58
N THR A 11 6.09 3.98 -5.42
CA THR A 11 5.91 2.61 -5.94
C THR A 11 7.15 1.74 -5.78
N GLY A 12 8.20 2.25 -5.12
CA GLY A 12 9.44 1.54 -4.85
C GLY A 12 9.39 0.76 -3.54
N ALA A 13 10.22 -0.28 -3.46
CA ALA A 13 10.55 -1.04 -2.26
C ALA A 13 11.68 -0.37 -1.45
N ALA A 14 12.19 -1.05 -0.44
CA ALA A 14 13.21 -0.51 0.49
C ALA A 14 14.58 -0.17 -0.12
N ASP A 15 14.88 -0.58 -1.35
CA ASP A 15 16.21 -0.44 -1.97
C ASP A 15 16.41 0.93 -2.68
N HIS A 16 16.24 2.00 -1.93
CA HIS A 16 16.29 3.38 -2.43
C HIS A 16 17.68 3.83 -2.92
N LEU A 17 17.67 4.75 -3.90
CA LEU A 17 18.84 5.55 -4.26
C LEU A 17 18.84 6.82 -3.39
N TRP A 18 19.48 6.77 -2.25
CA TRP A 18 19.46 7.84 -1.23
C TRP A 18 19.89 9.21 -1.76
N GLU A 19 20.90 9.22 -2.63
CA GLU A 19 21.46 10.47 -3.20
C GLU A 19 20.51 11.11 -4.23
N ARG A 20 19.50 10.36 -4.70
CA ARG A 20 18.60 10.78 -5.77
C ARG A 20 17.12 10.77 -5.37
N ILE A 21 16.84 10.65 -4.07
CA ILE A 21 15.46 10.70 -3.58
C ILE A 21 14.81 12.02 -3.98
N GLY A 22 13.62 11.94 -4.60
CA GLY A 22 12.87 13.10 -5.09
C GLY A 22 13.10 13.43 -6.56
N GLU A 23 14.07 12.80 -7.23
CA GLU A 23 14.19 12.90 -8.69
C GLU A 23 13.06 12.14 -9.40
N ALA A 24 12.67 12.63 -10.59
CA ALA A 24 11.47 12.15 -11.27
C ALA A 24 11.54 10.69 -11.75
N ASP A 25 12.76 10.18 -11.98
CA ASP A 25 13.02 8.81 -12.41
C ASP A 25 13.29 7.83 -11.25
N VAL A 26 13.29 8.34 -10.01
CA VAL A 26 13.49 7.53 -8.80
C VAL A 26 12.16 7.29 -8.10
N ARG A 27 11.80 6.01 -7.94
CA ARG A 27 10.60 5.63 -7.20
C ARG A 27 10.73 5.98 -5.73
N GLY A 28 9.73 6.66 -5.18
CA GLY A 28 9.61 6.84 -3.73
C GLY A 28 9.20 5.54 -3.04
N SER A 29 9.40 5.46 -1.72
CA SER A 29 8.87 4.37 -0.89
C SER A 29 7.37 4.22 -1.07
N ALA A 30 6.88 2.98 -1.02
CA ALA A 30 5.50 2.67 -1.27
C ALA A 30 4.55 3.53 -0.42
N GLY A 31 3.53 4.04 -1.06
CA GLY A 31 2.50 4.84 -0.43
C GLY A 31 1.38 5.17 -1.41
N THR A 32 0.14 5.13 -0.93
CA THR A 32 -1.03 5.35 -1.77
C THR A 32 -2.00 6.31 -1.11
N LEU A 33 -2.46 7.29 -1.87
CA LEU A 33 -3.44 8.26 -1.41
C LEU A 33 -4.81 7.97 -2.01
N ILE A 34 -5.85 7.91 -1.17
CA ILE A 34 -7.24 7.84 -1.61
C ILE A 34 -7.85 9.24 -1.49
N ASN A 35 -8.43 9.75 -2.56
CA ASN A 35 -9.19 11.01 -2.64
C ASN A 35 -8.48 12.25 -2.04
N ARG A 36 -7.19 12.26 -1.87
CA ARG A 36 -6.35 13.31 -1.26
C ARG A 36 -6.36 13.36 0.28
N ASN A 37 -7.14 12.55 0.98
CA ASN A 37 -7.32 12.69 2.44
C ASN A 37 -7.06 11.43 3.25
N ILE A 38 -6.95 10.24 2.62
CA ILE A 38 -6.58 9.00 3.30
C ILE A 38 -5.28 8.49 2.69
N LEU A 39 -4.25 8.38 3.51
CA LEU A 39 -2.92 7.95 3.09
C LEU A 39 -2.65 6.54 3.60
N PHE A 40 -2.22 5.63 2.73
CA PHE A 40 -1.56 4.40 3.10
C PHE A 40 -0.06 4.61 3.13
N ASP A 41 0.54 4.29 4.25
CA ASP A 41 1.96 4.36 4.57
C ASP A 41 2.60 5.75 4.44
N TYR A 42 3.53 6.01 5.32
CA TYR A 42 4.33 7.23 5.36
C TYR A 42 5.76 6.89 5.76
N GLY A 43 6.43 6.24 4.82
CA GLY A 43 7.80 5.77 4.97
C GLY A 43 8.83 6.88 4.77
N ILE A 44 10.05 6.47 4.48
CA ILE A 44 11.22 7.33 4.47
C ILE A 44 11.15 8.47 3.44
N THR A 45 10.47 8.27 2.31
CA THR A 45 10.24 9.31 1.30
C THR A 45 8.83 9.93 1.36
N GLY A 46 8.07 9.65 2.42
CA GLY A 46 6.68 10.09 2.54
C GLY A 46 6.48 11.60 2.41
N LYS A 47 7.42 12.38 2.95
CA LYS A 47 7.40 13.84 2.86
C LYS A 47 7.57 14.33 1.42
N GLU A 48 8.54 13.78 0.70
CA GLU A 48 8.80 14.06 -0.70
C GLU A 48 7.63 13.63 -1.58
N ASN A 49 7.05 12.47 -1.30
CA ASN A 49 5.88 11.92 -1.99
C ASN A 49 4.67 12.86 -1.86
N LEU A 50 4.33 13.31 -0.66
CA LEU A 50 3.25 14.29 -0.45
C LEU A 50 3.56 15.62 -1.14
N SER A 51 4.79 16.11 -1.04
CA SER A 51 5.21 17.35 -1.68
C SER A 51 5.07 17.30 -3.20
N ARG A 52 5.52 16.22 -3.84
CA ARG A 52 5.37 16.00 -5.30
C ARG A 52 3.91 15.94 -5.73
N ALA A 53 3.05 15.36 -4.88
CA ALA A 53 1.61 15.30 -5.14
C ALA A 53 0.86 16.60 -4.85
N GLY A 54 1.52 17.61 -4.27
CA GLY A 54 0.91 18.88 -3.85
C GLY A 54 -0.14 18.67 -2.76
N ILE A 55 0.14 17.80 -1.79
CA ILE A 55 -0.73 17.49 -0.66
C ILE A 55 -0.16 18.15 0.60
N ALA A 56 -0.95 19.04 1.19
CA ALA A 56 -0.59 19.62 2.49
C ALA A 56 -0.96 18.65 3.64
N PRO A 57 -0.21 18.66 4.76
CA PRO A 57 -0.55 17.86 5.94
C PRO A 57 -1.98 18.07 6.44
N ASP A 58 -2.52 19.28 6.28
CA ASP A 58 -3.88 19.65 6.70
C ASP A 58 -5.00 19.00 5.87
N GLU A 59 -4.68 18.47 4.67
CA GLU A 59 -5.64 17.79 3.81
C GLU A 59 -5.88 16.33 4.25
N LEU A 60 -4.98 15.76 5.06
CA LEU A 60 -5.10 14.38 5.50
C LEU A 60 -6.07 14.26 6.68
N ASP A 61 -7.02 13.34 6.56
CA ASP A 61 -7.95 12.96 7.64
C ASP A 61 -7.44 11.70 8.35
N ALA A 62 -6.78 10.79 7.61
CA ALA A 62 -6.26 9.55 8.15
C ALA A 62 -4.95 9.10 7.49
N ILE A 63 -4.13 8.39 8.26
CA ILE A 63 -3.02 7.55 7.77
C ILE A 63 -3.26 6.12 8.25
N ILE A 64 -3.16 5.18 7.33
CA ILE A 64 -3.32 3.74 7.56
C ILE A 64 -1.98 3.08 7.27
N PHE A 65 -1.38 2.43 8.27
CA PHE A 65 -0.10 1.75 8.09
C PHE A 65 -0.30 0.26 7.82
N THR A 66 0.50 -0.26 6.90
CA THR A 66 0.59 -1.70 6.63
C THR A 66 1.47 -2.37 7.68
N HIS A 67 2.63 -1.80 8.02
CA HIS A 67 3.56 -2.34 9.01
C HIS A 67 4.68 -1.32 9.34
N SER A 68 5.61 -1.70 10.22
CA SER A 68 6.62 -0.80 10.80
C SER A 68 7.96 -0.72 10.05
N HIS A 69 8.15 -1.36 8.90
CA HIS A 69 9.40 -1.20 8.15
C HIS A 69 9.64 0.26 7.73
N PRO A 70 10.89 0.72 7.66
CA PRO A 70 11.20 2.15 7.44
C PRO A 70 10.70 2.74 6.13
N ASP A 71 10.52 1.94 5.10
CA ASP A 71 9.95 2.36 3.82
C ASP A 71 8.42 2.52 3.86
N HIS A 72 7.74 2.02 4.90
CA HIS A 72 6.32 2.19 5.17
C HIS A 72 6.02 3.10 6.35
N PHE A 73 6.85 3.08 7.39
CA PHE A 73 6.66 3.86 8.60
C PHE A 73 7.93 4.60 9.02
N ASN A 74 7.89 5.93 9.00
CA ASN A 74 8.94 6.78 9.52
C ASN A 74 8.41 7.64 10.68
N PRO A 75 8.65 7.26 11.93
CA PRO A 75 8.09 7.96 13.10
C PRO A 75 8.61 9.41 13.22
N VAL A 76 9.84 9.69 12.76
CA VAL A 76 10.40 11.04 12.79
C VAL A 76 9.69 11.94 11.79
N ALA A 77 9.57 11.51 10.54
CA ALA A 77 8.86 12.26 9.50
C ALA A 77 7.37 12.43 9.84
N LEU A 78 6.74 11.40 10.42
CA LEU A 78 5.36 11.48 10.86
C LEU A 78 5.17 12.52 11.97
N LYS A 79 6.09 12.57 12.94
CA LYS A 79 6.08 13.60 13.98
C LYS A 79 6.21 15.01 13.40
N GLU A 80 7.10 15.20 12.42
CA GLU A 80 7.25 16.49 11.71
C GLU A 80 5.94 16.87 10.99
N LEU A 81 5.29 15.91 10.31
CA LEU A 81 4.00 16.13 9.65
C LEU A 81 2.94 16.57 10.67
N LEU A 82 2.84 15.90 11.80
CA LEU A 82 1.85 16.21 12.85
C LEU A 82 2.09 17.61 13.44
N VAL A 83 3.35 18.02 13.66
CA VAL A 83 3.69 19.36 14.13
C VAL A 83 3.37 20.46 13.11
N GLN A 84 3.46 20.16 11.81
CA GLN A 84 3.14 21.10 10.74
C GLN A 84 1.63 21.30 10.53
N ARG A 85 0.81 20.34 10.98
CA ARG A 85 -0.64 20.43 10.86
C ARG A 85 -1.20 21.60 11.66
N LYS A 86 -2.03 22.39 10.98
CA LYS A 86 -2.83 23.50 11.57
C LYS A 86 -4.32 23.12 11.69
N ASN A 87 -4.72 22.01 11.06
CA ASN A 87 -6.08 21.49 11.16
C ASN A 87 -6.40 21.18 12.64
N PRO A 88 -7.47 21.74 13.23
CA PRO A 88 -7.83 21.49 14.62
C PRO A 88 -8.33 20.06 14.87
N LEU A 89 -8.78 19.35 13.83
CA LEU A 89 -9.21 17.97 13.95
C LEU A 89 -7.98 17.05 14.04
N PRO A 90 -7.99 16.09 14.97
CA PRO A 90 -6.87 15.14 15.10
C PRO A 90 -6.78 14.28 13.85
N LEU A 91 -5.54 13.97 13.44
CA LEU A 91 -5.28 12.98 12.39
C LEU A 91 -5.55 11.58 12.93
N ALA A 92 -6.42 10.82 12.27
CA ALA A 92 -6.64 9.41 12.64
C ALA A 92 -5.47 8.56 12.12
N ILE A 93 -4.88 7.74 12.98
CA ILE A 93 -3.75 6.87 12.63
C ILE A 93 -4.09 5.43 12.99
N TYR A 94 -4.07 4.57 11.97
CA TYR A 94 -4.39 3.16 12.06
C TYR A 94 -3.13 2.33 11.81
N GLY A 95 -2.91 1.26 12.58
CA GLY A 95 -1.77 0.34 12.40
C GLY A 95 -1.77 -0.76 13.46
N SER A 96 -0.78 -1.64 13.43
CA SER A 96 -0.59 -2.67 14.46
C SER A 96 -0.45 -2.04 15.85
N ASN A 97 -0.74 -2.80 16.88
CA ASN A 97 -0.58 -2.32 18.25
C ASN A 97 0.88 -1.95 18.55
N GLU A 98 1.81 -2.71 18.01
CA GLU A 98 3.26 -2.53 18.14
C GLU A 98 3.71 -1.23 17.44
N LEU A 99 3.27 -0.98 16.20
CA LEU A 99 3.56 0.26 15.47
C LEU A 99 2.99 1.48 16.22
N ILE A 100 1.73 1.40 16.64
CA ILE A 100 1.07 2.46 17.41
C ILE A 100 1.81 2.74 18.72
N GLY A 101 2.35 1.70 19.38
CA GLY A 101 3.14 1.81 20.59
C GLY A 101 4.47 2.57 20.43
N ILE A 102 5.00 2.69 19.22
CA ILE A 102 6.19 3.52 18.93
C ILE A 102 5.84 5.03 18.96
N MET A 103 4.56 5.35 18.73
CA MET A 103 4.10 6.74 18.71
C MET A 103 3.89 7.25 20.14
N GLN A 104 4.54 8.36 20.47
CA GLN A 104 4.38 9.00 21.76
C GLN A 104 3.10 9.83 21.81
N ASP A 105 2.41 9.78 22.94
CA ASP A 105 1.25 10.64 23.23
C ASP A 105 1.63 12.13 23.19
N GLY A 106 0.66 12.96 22.85
CA GLY A 106 0.75 14.42 22.99
C GLY A 106 0.84 15.23 21.68
N ILE A 107 0.66 14.57 20.54
CA ILE A 107 0.54 15.25 19.24
C ILE A 107 -0.92 15.15 18.78
N ASN A 108 -1.42 16.14 18.03
CA ASN A 108 -2.82 16.20 17.55
C ASN A 108 -3.15 15.05 16.59
N CYS A 109 -3.25 13.83 17.13
CA CYS A 109 -3.65 12.61 16.43
C CYS A 109 -4.52 11.72 17.33
N GLN A 110 -5.27 10.84 16.68
CA GLN A 110 -6.08 9.81 17.32
C GLN A 110 -5.54 8.45 16.87
N LEU A 111 -5.08 7.64 17.82
CA LEU A 111 -4.44 6.35 17.57
C LEU A 111 -5.47 5.21 17.60
N HIS A 112 -5.45 4.39 16.56
CA HIS A 112 -6.36 3.26 16.39
C HIS A 112 -5.55 1.98 16.16
N PRO A 113 -5.19 1.24 17.24
CA PRO A 113 -4.50 -0.03 17.11
C PRO A 113 -5.43 -1.07 16.47
N LEU A 114 -4.88 -1.84 15.52
CA LEU A 114 -5.59 -2.86 14.76
C LEU A 114 -5.04 -4.27 15.04
N LYS A 115 -5.95 -5.24 14.86
CA LYS A 115 -5.66 -6.67 14.78
C LYS A 115 -6.23 -7.23 13.47
N PRO A 116 -5.72 -8.39 13.00
CA PRO A 116 -6.29 -9.07 11.85
C PRO A 116 -7.79 -9.33 12.01
N GLY A 117 -8.58 -8.91 11.01
CA GLY A 117 -10.04 -9.00 11.00
C GLY A 117 -10.77 -7.77 11.52
N ASP A 118 -10.08 -6.80 12.11
CA ASP A 118 -10.70 -5.54 12.55
C ASP A 118 -11.26 -4.75 11.37
N LYS A 119 -12.40 -4.09 11.62
CA LYS A 119 -13.11 -3.28 10.64
C LYS A 119 -13.28 -1.85 11.13
N PHE A 120 -13.13 -0.90 10.23
CA PHE A 120 -13.36 0.52 10.50
C PHE A 120 -13.84 1.24 9.25
N THR A 121 -14.44 2.41 9.44
CA THR A 121 -15.00 3.21 8.34
C THR A 121 -14.34 4.58 8.31
N ILE A 122 -13.87 5.02 7.14
CA ILE A 122 -13.37 6.37 6.91
C ILE A 122 -14.02 6.93 5.64
N SER A 123 -14.59 8.12 5.73
CA SER A 123 -15.19 8.84 4.59
C SER A 123 -16.20 8.00 3.80
N GLY A 124 -16.93 7.09 4.47
CA GLY A 124 -17.96 6.24 3.86
C GLY A 124 -17.42 5.01 3.13
N MET A 125 -16.15 4.69 3.28
CA MET A 125 -15.51 3.46 2.82
C MET A 125 -15.23 2.55 4.02
N ASP A 126 -15.52 1.25 3.88
CA ASP A 126 -15.28 0.26 4.93
C ASP A 126 -13.94 -0.46 4.68
N PHE A 127 -13.11 -0.50 5.69
CA PHE A 127 -11.79 -1.12 5.67
C PHE A 127 -11.79 -2.35 6.56
N THR A 128 -11.17 -3.43 6.08
CA THR A 128 -10.89 -4.62 6.89
C THR A 128 -9.40 -4.88 6.89
N ALA A 129 -8.77 -4.92 8.07
CA ALA A 129 -7.37 -5.28 8.23
C ALA A 129 -7.20 -6.80 8.03
N LEU A 130 -6.37 -7.19 7.08
CA LEU A 130 -6.08 -8.58 6.71
C LEU A 130 -4.67 -8.93 7.17
N GLN A 131 -4.43 -10.16 7.60
CA GLN A 131 -3.09 -10.59 8.00
C GLN A 131 -2.24 -10.91 6.77
N ALA A 132 -1.26 -10.07 6.48
CA ALA A 132 -0.28 -10.31 5.42
C ALA A 132 0.75 -11.39 5.81
N ASN A 133 1.34 -12.03 4.80
CA ASN A 133 2.48 -12.95 4.97
C ASN A 133 3.78 -12.18 4.74
N HIS A 134 4.20 -11.45 5.76
CA HIS A 134 5.42 -10.64 5.72
C HIS A 134 6.15 -10.71 7.05
N LEU A 135 7.49 -10.79 7.03
CA LEU A 135 8.33 -10.89 8.21
C LEU A 135 8.65 -9.50 8.75
N LEU A 136 8.47 -9.32 10.05
CA LEU A 136 8.74 -8.06 10.74
C LEU A 136 9.84 -8.23 11.80
N TYR A 137 10.46 -7.12 12.18
CA TYR A 137 11.49 -7.14 13.24
C TYR A 137 10.93 -7.55 14.60
N ASP A 138 9.71 -7.11 14.91
CA ASP A 138 8.98 -7.57 16.11
C ASP A 138 8.10 -8.76 15.71
N PRO A 139 8.36 -9.97 16.26
CA PRO A 139 7.56 -11.16 15.92
C PRO A 139 6.12 -11.12 16.46
N GLN A 140 5.76 -10.12 17.27
CA GLN A 140 4.40 -9.92 17.75
C GLN A 140 3.60 -8.96 16.89
N GLU A 141 4.27 -8.17 16.03
CA GLU A 141 3.62 -7.27 15.12
C GLU A 141 2.96 -8.03 13.95
N PHE A 142 1.78 -7.57 13.55
CA PHE A 142 1.12 -8.02 12.33
C PHE A 142 1.39 -7.05 11.18
N ALA A 143 1.84 -7.56 10.03
CA ALA A 143 1.74 -6.85 8.78
C ALA A 143 0.31 -6.97 8.23
N PHE A 144 -0.19 -5.90 7.59
CA PHE A 144 -1.55 -5.83 7.09
C PHE A 144 -1.62 -5.62 5.59
N HIS A 145 -2.50 -6.39 4.94
CA HIS A 145 -3.20 -6.00 3.74
C HIS A 145 -4.56 -5.39 4.13
N TYR A 146 -5.25 -4.75 3.18
CA TYR A 146 -6.55 -4.17 3.44
C TYR A 146 -7.55 -4.50 2.34
N LEU A 147 -8.73 -4.99 2.74
CA LEU A 147 -9.90 -4.99 1.89
C LEU A 147 -10.63 -3.67 2.10
N ILE A 148 -10.88 -2.94 1.02
CA ILE A 148 -11.58 -1.66 1.03
C ILE A 148 -12.88 -1.85 0.25
N GLU A 149 -14.01 -1.75 0.97
CA GLU A 149 -15.33 -1.88 0.38
C GLU A 149 -15.93 -0.49 0.16
N THR A 150 -16.31 -0.21 -1.07
CA THR A 150 -16.83 1.10 -1.48
C THR A 150 -18.12 0.94 -2.29
N ALA A 151 -18.85 2.04 -2.50
CA ALA A 151 -20.04 2.02 -3.36
C ALA A 151 -19.71 1.71 -4.84
N ASP A 152 -18.47 1.97 -5.29
CA ASP A 152 -18.05 1.80 -6.68
C ASP A 152 -17.39 0.42 -6.92
N GLY A 153 -17.12 -0.35 -5.85
CA GLY A 153 -16.55 -1.69 -5.89
C GLY A 153 -15.54 -1.94 -4.77
N ASN A 154 -15.04 -3.17 -4.69
CA ASN A 154 -14.07 -3.56 -3.68
C ASN A 154 -12.65 -3.45 -4.22
N VAL A 155 -11.74 -3.03 -3.35
CA VAL A 155 -10.31 -2.93 -3.63
C VAL A 155 -9.54 -3.80 -2.65
N LEU A 156 -8.57 -4.54 -3.15
CA LEU A 156 -7.58 -5.22 -2.33
C LEU A 156 -6.26 -4.45 -2.41
N TYR A 157 -5.83 -3.91 -1.28
CA TYR A 157 -4.53 -3.28 -1.11
C TYR A 157 -3.61 -4.27 -0.39
N ALA A 158 -2.68 -4.85 -1.12
CA ALA A 158 -1.88 -5.99 -0.69
C ALA A 158 -0.38 -5.76 -0.97
N LEU A 159 0.22 -4.79 -0.28
CA LEU A 159 1.65 -4.52 -0.34
C LEU A 159 2.38 -5.23 0.81
N ASP A 160 3.58 -5.68 0.52
CA ASP A 160 4.45 -6.44 1.41
C ASP A 160 3.79 -7.72 1.94
N GLY A 161 3.85 -8.73 1.07
CA GLY A 161 3.36 -10.05 1.43
C GLY A 161 3.43 -11.05 0.29
N ALA A 162 3.95 -12.24 0.59
CA ALA A 162 4.00 -13.35 -0.34
C ALA A 162 2.66 -14.12 -0.34
N GLY A 163 1.92 -14.07 -1.44
CA GLY A 163 0.63 -14.76 -1.56
C GLY A 163 -0.41 -14.25 -0.56
N PHE A 164 -1.32 -15.13 -0.14
CA PHE A 164 -2.34 -14.83 0.86
C PHE A 164 -2.32 -15.84 1.99
N THR A 165 -2.40 -15.37 3.23
CA THR A 165 -2.58 -16.25 4.38
C THR A 165 -3.97 -16.88 4.37
N LYS A 166 -4.15 -18.01 5.08
CA LYS A 166 -5.46 -18.64 5.20
C LYS A 166 -6.50 -17.73 5.89
N PRO A 167 -6.18 -17.00 6.99
CA PRO A 167 -7.10 -16.03 7.58
C PRO A 167 -7.53 -14.95 6.60
N GLU A 168 -6.59 -14.36 5.86
CA GLU A 168 -6.85 -13.36 4.82
C GLU A 168 -7.78 -13.90 3.74
N TRP A 169 -7.46 -15.08 3.18
CA TRP A 169 -8.28 -15.73 2.17
C TRP A 169 -9.74 -15.90 2.61
N LEU A 170 -9.98 -16.30 3.86
CA LEU A 170 -11.33 -16.48 4.39
C LEU A 170 -12.15 -15.19 4.43
N LEU A 171 -11.50 -14.03 4.54
CA LEU A 171 -12.15 -12.72 4.55
C LEU A 171 -12.45 -12.18 3.13
N ILE A 172 -11.62 -12.53 2.14
CA ILE A 172 -11.74 -11.99 0.78
C ILE A 172 -12.42 -12.93 -0.23
N LYS A 173 -12.48 -14.24 0.00
CA LYS A 173 -12.87 -15.30 -0.96
C LYS A 173 -14.21 -15.12 -1.68
N ASP A 174 -15.13 -14.34 -1.10
CA ASP A 174 -16.46 -14.10 -1.64
C ASP A 174 -16.65 -12.63 -2.11
N LYS A 175 -15.54 -11.88 -2.26
CA LYS A 175 -15.55 -10.48 -2.66
C LYS A 175 -15.21 -10.32 -4.14
N ALA A 176 -16.08 -9.64 -4.90
CA ALA A 176 -15.76 -9.21 -6.25
C ALA A 176 -14.83 -7.99 -6.18
N LEU A 177 -13.62 -8.10 -6.72
CA LEU A 177 -12.59 -7.08 -6.66
C LEU A 177 -12.51 -6.29 -7.98
N LYS A 178 -12.64 -4.99 -7.92
CA LYS A 178 -12.47 -4.08 -9.08
C LYS A 178 -11.04 -3.62 -9.27
N LEU A 179 -10.30 -3.53 -8.18
CA LEU A 179 -8.91 -3.12 -8.18
C LEU A 179 -8.12 -3.98 -7.19
N ILE A 180 -6.95 -4.41 -7.61
CA ILE A 180 -5.93 -5.01 -6.76
C ILE A 180 -4.66 -4.18 -6.92
N ILE A 181 -4.15 -3.60 -5.83
CA ILE A 181 -2.81 -3.02 -5.76
C ILE A 181 -1.98 -4.03 -4.97
N ILE A 182 -1.00 -4.64 -5.63
CA ILE A 182 -0.30 -5.81 -5.09
C ILE A 182 1.20 -5.62 -5.09
N ASP A 183 1.85 -6.19 -4.07
CA ASP A 183 3.30 -6.35 -3.98
C ASP A 183 3.83 -7.06 -5.23
N ALA A 184 4.81 -6.42 -5.85
CA ALA A 184 5.58 -6.96 -6.95
C ALA A 184 7.07 -6.62 -6.76
N THR A 185 7.58 -6.92 -5.59
CA THR A 185 8.99 -6.62 -5.23
C THR A 185 9.94 -7.25 -6.23
N MET A 186 9.61 -8.41 -6.77
CA MET A 186 10.43 -9.13 -7.73
C MET A 186 9.76 -9.19 -9.10
N ALA A 187 10.54 -8.95 -10.16
CA ALA A 187 10.08 -9.16 -11.53
C ALA A 187 10.13 -10.64 -11.92
N GLU A 188 11.23 -11.32 -11.57
CA GLU A 188 11.49 -12.69 -11.97
C GLU A 188 11.50 -13.63 -10.76
N SER A 189 11.15 -14.90 -11.01
CA SER A 189 11.16 -15.97 -10.01
C SER A 189 12.59 -16.40 -9.64
N GLY A 190 12.70 -17.15 -8.53
CA GLY A 190 13.97 -17.76 -8.08
C GLY A 190 14.75 -16.94 -7.05
N ASN A 191 14.25 -15.79 -6.62
CA ASN A 191 14.84 -15.05 -5.51
C ASN A 191 14.30 -15.59 -4.17
N TRP A 192 15.14 -15.64 -3.13
CA TRP A 192 14.75 -16.10 -1.78
C TRP A 192 13.65 -15.25 -1.14
N ARG A 193 13.49 -14.00 -1.58
CA ARG A 193 12.42 -13.09 -1.11
C ARG A 193 11.01 -13.59 -1.41
N ILE A 194 10.84 -14.64 -2.17
CA ILE A 194 9.54 -15.28 -2.44
C ILE A 194 8.82 -15.74 -1.15
N PHE A 195 9.50 -15.84 -0.05
CA PHE A 195 8.90 -16.13 1.26
C PHE A 195 8.23 -14.90 1.91
N GLU A 196 8.52 -13.70 1.41
CA GLU A 196 8.08 -12.42 1.97
C GLU A 196 7.39 -11.51 0.95
N HIS A 197 7.65 -11.74 -0.34
CA HIS A 197 7.20 -10.89 -1.44
C HIS A 197 6.79 -11.72 -2.66
N ASN A 198 6.05 -11.08 -3.57
CA ASN A 198 5.63 -11.72 -4.81
C ASN A 198 6.59 -11.42 -5.97
N ASP A 199 6.67 -12.38 -6.90
CA ASP A 199 7.13 -12.19 -8.27
C ASP A 199 5.96 -12.22 -9.26
N LEU A 200 6.24 -11.95 -10.54
CA LEU A 200 5.21 -11.91 -11.58
C LEU A 200 4.50 -13.25 -11.78
N GLU A 201 5.20 -14.38 -11.63
CA GLU A 201 4.59 -15.71 -11.77
C GLU A 201 3.64 -16.01 -10.62
N MET A 202 4.01 -15.63 -9.39
CA MET A 202 3.14 -15.79 -8.23
C MET A 202 1.89 -14.93 -8.37
N ILE A 203 2.03 -13.66 -8.79
CA ILE A 203 0.88 -12.77 -9.02
C ILE A 203 -0.04 -13.34 -10.11
N ASP A 204 0.50 -13.88 -11.19
CA ASP A 204 -0.27 -14.54 -12.24
C ASP A 204 -1.06 -15.75 -11.70
N HIS A 205 -0.44 -16.58 -10.87
CA HIS A 205 -1.10 -17.70 -10.19
C HIS A 205 -2.23 -17.25 -9.27
N ILE A 206 -2.01 -16.18 -8.51
CA ILE A 206 -3.03 -15.54 -7.68
C ILE A 206 -4.20 -15.09 -8.57
N CYS A 207 -3.93 -14.31 -9.61
CA CYS A 207 -4.95 -13.76 -10.51
C CYS A 207 -5.75 -14.85 -11.24
N LYS A 208 -5.09 -15.92 -11.71
CA LYS A 208 -5.77 -17.09 -12.28
C LYS A 208 -6.73 -17.76 -11.29
N THR A 209 -6.32 -17.87 -10.04
CA THR A 209 -7.15 -18.41 -8.96
C THR A 209 -8.35 -17.50 -8.67
N LEU A 210 -8.14 -16.19 -8.57
CA LEU A 210 -9.21 -15.23 -8.35
C LEU A 210 -10.22 -15.20 -9.50
N ARG A 211 -9.76 -15.26 -10.77
CA ARG A 211 -10.64 -15.39 -11.95
C ARG A 211 -11.47 -16.67 -11.92
N LYS A 212 -10.84 -17.82 -11.64
CA LYS A 212 -11.53 -19.09 -11.53
C LYS A 212 -12.63 -19.08 -10.46
N ARG A 213 -12.47 -18.25 -9.44
CA ARG A 213 -13.45 -18.05 -8.37
C ARG A 213 -14.50 -16.97 -8.67
N GLY A 214 -14.38 -16.25 -9.80
CA GLY A 214 -15.26 -15.14 -10.13
C GLY A 214 -15.07 -13.89 -9.26
N MET A 215 -13.92 -13.79 -8.59
CA MET A 215 -13.57 -12.62 -7.75
C MET A 215 -13.03 -11.46 -8.57
N ILE A 216 -12.41 -11.73 -9.71
CA ILE A 216 -11.99 -10.74 -10.71
C ILE A 216 -12.45 -11.17 -12.10
N ASP A 217 -12.66 -10.19 -12.97
CA ASP A 217 -13.02 -10.34 -14.36
C ASP A 217 -12.16 -9.42 -15.26
N ASP A 218 -12.52 -9.31 -16.55
CA ASP A 218 -11.76 -8.48 -17.50
C ASP A 218 -11.87 -6.97 -17.24
N SER A 219 -12.81 -6.55 -16.41
CA SER A 219 -12.94 -5.15 -15.96
C SER A 219 -12.10 -4.85 -14.72
N SER A 220 -11.59 -5.87 -14.04
CA SER A 220 -10.77 -5.75 -12.85
C SER A 220 -9.36 -5.28 -13.19
N LYS A 221 -8.84 -4.33 -12.45
CA LYS A 221 -7.48 -3.79 -12.64
C LYS A 221 -6.54 -4.45 -11.63
N VAL A 222 -5.38 -4.94 -12.12
CA VAL A 222 -4.27 -5.42 -11.28
C VAL A 222 -3.10 -4.49 -11.49
N VAL A 223 -2.70 -3.80 -10.43
CA VAL A 223 -1.64 -2.78 -10.45
C VAL A 223 -0.51 -3.23 -9.53
N LEU A 224 0.66 -3.35 -10.12
CA LEU A 224 1.89 -3.74 -9.44
C LEU A 224 2.50 -2.53 -8.74
N SER A 225 2.88 -2.69 -7.49
CA SER A 225 3.57 -1.66 -6.71
C SER A 225 4.63 -2.30 -5.81
N HIS A 226 5.38 -1.52 -5.05
CA HIS A 226 6.49 -1.99 -4.22
C HIS A 226 7.58 -2.70 -5.03
N LEU A 227 8.04 -2.04 -6.11
CA LEU A 227 9.02 -2.59 -7.05
C LEU A 227 10.45 -2.37 -6.54
N ALA A 228 11.21 -3.44 -6.32
CA ALA A 228 12.61 -3.32 -5.94
C ALA A 228 13.46 -2.90 -7.16
N ARG A 229 14.12 -1.76 -7.04
CA ARG A 229 14.99 -1.20 -8.09
C ARG A 229 16.03 -2.19 -8.60
N THR A 230 16.56 -3.02 -7.73
CA THR A 230 17.61 -4.01 -8.06
C THR A 230 17.06 -5.29 -8.69
N LEU A 231 15.75 -5.52 -8.66
CA LEU A 231 15.10 -6.74 -9.13
C LEU A 231 14.13 -6.51 -10.30
N TRP A 232 13.98 -5.27 -10.72
CA TRP A 232 13.18 -4.86 -11.88
C TRP A 232 14.07 -4.25 -12.97
N PRO A 233 13.62 -4.27 -14.24
CA PRO A 233 14.27 -3.50 -15.30
C PRO A 233 14.38 -2.00 -14.91
N PRO A 234 15.45 -1.32 -15.37
CA PRO A 234 15.75 0.04 -14.91
C PRO A 234 14.77 1.12 -15.40
N THR A 235 14.02 0.84 -16.47
CA THR A 235 13.07 1.81 -17.02
C THR A 235 11.62 1.35 -16.87
N GLN A 236 10.70 2.32 -16.79
CA GLN A 236 9.26 2.05 -16.74
C GLN A 236 8.80 1.28 -17.98
N GLU A 237 9.29 1.64 -19.17
CA GLU A 237 8.93 1.00 -20.45
C GLU A 237 9.31 -0.50 -20.46
N GLU A 238 10.52 -0.83 -20.02
CA GLU A 238 10.97 -2.23 -19.93
C GLU A 238 10.16 -3.02 -18.90
N ALA A 239 9.85 -2.41 -17.74
CA ALA A 239 9.01 -3.01 -16.72
C ALA A 239 7.58 -3.28 -17.25
N GLU A 240 6.98 -2.30 -17.96
CA GLU A 240 5.66 -2.45 -18.58
C GLU A 240 5.65 -3.53 -19.66
N LYS A 241 6.71 -3.63 -20.48
CA LYS A 241 6.85 -4.70 -21.47
C LYS A 241 6.90 -6.07 -20.82
N LEU A 242 7.63 -6.20 -19.71
CA LEU A 242 7.76 -7.46 -18.97
C LEU A 242 6.43 -7.86 -18.32
N ALA A 243 5.78 -6.95 -17.58
CA ALA A 243 4.52 -7.22 -16.91
C ALA A 243 3.32 -7.33 -17.86
N GLY A 244 3.42 -6.70 -19.03
CA GLY A 244 2.37 -6.68 -20.06
C GLY A 244 2.02 -8.06 -20.61
N VAL A 245 2.95 -9.02 -20.60
CA VAL A 245 2.67 -10.41 -21.01
C VAL A 245 1.67 -11.10 -20.09
N TYR A 246 1.52 -10.61 -18.87
CA TYR A 246 0.54 -11.09 -17.88
C TYR A 246 -0.73 -10.22 -17.84
N GLY A 247 -0.75 -9.10 -18.56
CA GLY A 247 -1.86 -8.15 -18.54
C GLY A 247 -1.89 -7.25 -17.29
N PHE A 248 -0.76 -7.10 -16.58
CA PHE A 248 -0.66 -6.26 -15.39
C PHE A 248 -0.27 -4.82 -15.74
N THR A 249 -0.73 -3.88 -14.93
CA THR A 249 -0.30 -2.48 -14.98
C THR A 249 0.86 -2.27 -14.01
N VAL A 250 2.00 -1.81 -14.49
CA VAL A 250 3.12 -1.42 -13.62
C VAL A 250 2.84 -0.04 -13.04
N GLY A 251 2.78 0.05 -11.72
CA GLY A 251 2.64 1.31 -11.02
C GLY A 251 3.85 2.22 -11.24
N TYR A 252 3.61 3.51 -11.20
CA TYR A 252 4.63 4.56 -11.16
C TYR A 252 4.18 5.69 -10.23
N ASP A 253 5.14 6.46 -9.74
CA ASP A 253 4.86 7.55 -8.81
C ASP A 253 4.00 8.62 -9.49
N GLY A 254 2.83 8.88 -8.91
CA GLY A 254 1.82 9.78 -9.45
C GLY A 254 0.71 9.10 -10.29
N LEU A 255 0.76 7.78 -10.51
CA LEU A 255 -0.30 7.05 -11.22
C LEU A 255 -1.64 7.22 -10.48
N LYS A 256 -2.66 7.69 -11.23
CA LYS A 256 -4.03 7.82 -10.73
C LYS A 256 -4.91 6.73 -11.30
N ILE A 257 -5.55 5.98 -10.41
CA ILE A 257 -6.45 4.88 -10.74
C ILE A 257 -7.85 5.28 -10.27
N ARG A 258 -8.79 5.31 -11.20
CA ARG A 258 -10.20 5.58 -10.90
C ARG A 258 -10.93 4.26 -10.76
N LEU A 259 -11.74 4.19 -9.72
CA LEU A 259 -12.57 3.03 -9.45
C LEU A 259 -13.89 3.11 -10.21
#